data_f71f1dadb5d560b476ab30ca816cc9c4
#
_entry.id   f71f1dadb5d560b476ab30ca816cc9c4
#
_cell.length_a   1.000
_cell.length_b   1.000
_cell.length_c   1.000
_cell.angle_alpha   90.00
_cell.angle_beta   90.00
_cell.angle_gamma   90.00
#
_symmetry.space_group_name_H-M   'P 1'
#
loop_
_entity.id
_entity.type
_entity.pdbx_description
1 polymer ?
#
loop_
_entity_poly.entity_id
_entity_poly.type
_entity_poly.pdbx_seq_one_letter_code
_entity_poly.pdbx_strand_id
1 'polypeptide(L)'
;MSRNEKMKSTKEKSIVICISGMAGTGKSTLAKKLAKKYRLKYYSGGDALKALAAEEGYNSSSRGWWESPEGLSFLEKREKNLKFDKAVDDKLLEYAQRGNVLLDSWTMPWLLKTGFKIWLLASIEKRAERVAKRDKITVKDALQILKEKEARTKAIYKKLYGFNLGEDFAPFHLVLDTDNLNAKEVFQVLCMVIDNVVLKSENL
;
A
#
# COMPACT_ATOMS: atom_id res chain seq x y z
N MET A 1 -26.88 45.32 -21.34
CA MET A 1 -26.98 43.87 -21.51
C MET A 1 -25.67 43.26 -20.97
N SER A 2 -25.71 42.83 -19.75
CA SER A 2 -24.56 42.26 -19.05
C SER A 2 -24.55 40.73 -19.29
N ARG A 3 -23.54 40.22 -20.01
CA ARG A 3 -23.28 38.79 -20.14
C ARG A 3 -22.50 38.31 -18.90
N ASN A 4 -23.23 37.77 -17.94
CA ASN A 4 -22.65 36.96 -16.88
C ASN A 4 -22.23 35.61 -17.50
N GLU A 5 -20.98 35.50 -17.89
CA GLU A 5 -20.34 34.22 -18.15
C GLU A 5 -20.11 33.52 -16.80
N LYS A 6 -21.02 32.59 -16.48
CA LYS A 6 -20.78 31.59 -15.42
C LYS A 6 -19.60 30.72 -15.85
N MET A 7 -18.40 31.05 -15.38
CA MET A 7 -17.30 30.11 -15.37
C MET A 7 -17.73 28.87 -14.57
N LYS A 8 -18.14 27.84 -15.29
CA LYS A 8 -18.22 26.48 -14.70
C LYS A 8 -16.81 26.07 -14.33
N SER A 9 -16.47 26.16 -13.05
CA SER A 9 -15.31 25.49 -12.49
C SER A 9 -15.49 24.00 -12.74
N THR A 10 -14.84 23.47 -13.75
CA THR A 10 -14.64 22.03 -13.92
C THR A 10 -13.77 21.59 -12.75
N LYS A 11 -14.40 21.00 -11.74
CA LYS A 11 -13.71 20.38 -10.62
C LYS A 11 -12.82 19.28 -11.24
N GLU A 12 -11.52 19.54 -11.39
CA GLU A 12 -10.57 18.51 -11.81
C GLU A 12 -10.80 17.29 -10.93
N LYS A 13 -11.06 16.14 -11.55
CA LYS A 13 -11.38 14.90 -10.87
C LYS A 13 -10.15 14.48 -10.08
N SER A 14 -10.28 14.50 -8.79
CA SER A 14 -9.21 14.15 -7.85
C SER A 14 -8.92 12.65 -7.92
N ILE A 15 -7.75 12.27 -8.43
CA ILE A 15 -7.31 10.88 -8.58
C ILE A 15 -6.86 10.34 -7.22
N VAL A 16 -7.43 9.20 -6.83
CA VAL A 16 -6.98 8.42 -5.68
C VAL A 16 -6.69 6.99 -6.14
N ILE A 17 -5.45 6.56 -6.02
CA ILE A 17 -5.04 5.18 -6.30
C ILE A 17 -4.50 4.57 -5.01
N CYS A 18 -4.97 3.38 -4.68
CA CYS A 18 -4.43 2.59 -3.57
C CYS A 18 -3.81 1.31 -4.11
N ILE A 19 -2.54 1.07 -3.77
CA ILE A 19 -1.84 -0.17 -4.10
C ILE A 19 -1.58 -0.94 -2.80
N SER A 20 -1.95 -2.21 -2.80
CA SER A 20 -1.80 -3.12 -1.69
C SER A 20 -1.18 -4.45 -2.15
N GLY A 21 -0.87 -5.33 -1.22
CA GLY A 21 -0.23 -6.62 -1.44
C GLY A 21 0.66 -6.98 -0.26
N MET A 22 0.89 -8.26 -0.04
CA MET A 22 1.68 -8.74 1.07
C MET A 22 3.15 -8.30 0.96
N ALA A 23 3.93 -8.43 2.03
CA ALA A 23 5.35 -8.10 2.04
C ALA A 23 6.11 -8.89 0.96
N GLY A 24 7.06 -8.27 0.26
CA GLY A 24 7.84 -8.92 -0.81
C GLY A 24 7.19 -8.90 -2.20
N THR A 25 5.95 -8.39 -2.39
CA THR A 25 5.30 -8.28 -3.71
C THR A 25 5.89 -7.18 -4.61
N GLY A 26 6.70 -6.27 -4.06
CA GLY A 26 7.25 -5.15 -4.81
C GLY A 26 6.37 -3.90 -4.86
N LYS A 27 5.22 -3.89 -4.14
CA LYS A 27 4.24 -2.80 -4.16
C LYS A 27 4.84 -1.40 -3.97
N SER A 28 5.70 -1.19 -2.96
CA SER A 28 6.26 0.15 -2.67
C SER A 28 7.15 0.68 -3.79
N THR A 29 7.93 -0.20 -4.44
CA THR A 29 8.75 0.17 -5.60
C THR A 29 7.88 0.59 -6.78
N LEU A 30 6.83 -0.16 -7.06
CA LEU A 30 5.88 0.12 -8.14
C LEU A 30 5.05 1.38 -7.82
N ALA A 31 4.57 1.51 -6.60
CA ALA A 31 3.81 2.66 -6.12
C ALA A 31 4.58 3.98 -6.32
N LYS A 32 5.86 4.03 -5.90
CA LYS A 32 6.71 5.22 -6.11
C LYS A 32 6.90 5.55 -7.60
N LYS A 33 7.10 4.54 -8.46
CA LYS A 33 7.22 4.73 -9.91
C LYS A 33 5.92 5.24 -10.53
N LEU A 34 4.77 4.69 -10.14
CA LEU A 34 3.45 5.13 -10.60
C LEU A 34 3.15 6.56 -10.14
N ALA A 35 3.38 6.87 -8.86
CA ALA A 35 3.18 8.21 -8.33
C ALA A 35 3.99 9.26 -9.11
N LYS A 36 5.27 8.95 -9.42
CA LYS A 36 6.12 9.81 -10.26
C LYS A 36 5.56 9.98 -11.68
N LYS A 37 5.16 8.87 -12.33
CA LYS A 37 4.62 8.90 -13.71
C LYS A 37 3.36 9.74 -13.80
N TYR A 38 2.42 9.56 -12.86
CA TYR A 38 1.12 10.23 -12.88
C TYR A 38 1.07 11.52 -12.06
N ARG A 39 2.21 12.01 -11.57
CA ARG A 39 2.34 13.24 -10.77
C ARG A 39 1.45 13.24 -9.53
N LEU A 40 1.28 12.07 -8.92
CA LEU A 40 0.52 11.89 -7.68
C LEU A 40 1.44 12.03 -6.47
N LYS A 41 0.92 12.55 -5.37
CA LYS A 41 1.62 12.53 -4.07
C LYS A 41 1.61 11.08 -3.55
N TYR A 42 2.79 10.59 -3.15
CA TYR A 42 2.95 9.23 -2.60
C TYR A 42 2.92 9.27 -1.09
N TYR A 43 2.12 8.39 -0.50
CA TYR A 43 2.10 8.15 0.94
C TYR A 43 2.09 6.65 1.23
N SER A 44 2.85 6.24 2.24
CA SER A 44 3.02 4.84 2.64
C SER A 44 2.63 4.64 4.10
N GLY A 45 1.73 3.70 4.36
CA GLY A 45 1.39 3.28 5.72
C GLY A 45 2.59 2.66 6.44
N GLY A 46 3.42 1.89 5.72
CA GLY A 46 4.65 1.33 6.28
C GLY A 46 5.67 2.40 6.68
N ASP A 47 5.86 3.44 5.87
CA ASP A 47 6.77 4.54 6.20
C ASP A 47 6.22 5.38 7.38
N ALA A 48 4.91 5.59 7.44
CA ALA A 48 4.27 6.27 8.57
C ALA A 48 4.39 5.49 9.88
N LEU A 49 4.20 4.17 9.86
CA LEU A 49 4.45 3.31 11.04
C LEU A 49 5.91 3.33 11.47
N LYS A 50 6.87 3.39 10.53
CA LYS A 50 8.30 3.55 10.85
C LYS A 50 8.59 4.87 11.53
N ALA A 51 7.94 5.96 11.11
CA ALA A 51 8.08 7.26 11.76
C ALA A 51 7.59 7.20 13.22
N LEU A 52 6.43 6.58 13.46
CA LEU A 52 5.94 6.35 14.83
C LEU A 52 6.88 5.44 15.65
N ALA A 53 7.46 4.41 15.03
CA ALA A 53 8.46 3.59 15.70
C ALA A 53 9.69 4.39 16.11
N ALA A 54 10.15 5.32 15.27
CA ALA A 54 11.27 6.21 15.62
C ALA A 54 10.94 7.13 16.81
N GLU A 55 9.72 7.65 16.87
CA GLU A 55 9.23 8.43 18.02
C GLU A 55 9.20 7.60 19.32
N GLU A 56 8.98 6.29 19.19
CA GLU A 56 9.03 5.32 20.30
C GLU A 56 10.45 4.80 20.63
N GLY A 57 11.48 5.38 20.00
CA GLY A 57 12.90 5.07 20.28
C GLY A 57 13.51 3.94 19.45
N TYR A 58 12.81 3.40 18.45
CA TYR A 58 13.36 2.36 17.56
C TYR A 58 14.20 2.99 16.44
N ASN A 59 15.31 2.33 16.07
CA ASN A 59 16.10 2.71 14.90
C ASN A 59 15.49 2.16 13.61
N SER A 60 14.37 2.77 13.18
CA SER A 60 13.53 2.26 12.10
C SER A 60 14.02 2.62 10.68
N SER A 61 15.14 3.31 10.52
CA SER A 61 15.61 3.83 9.22
C SER A 61 16.22 2.77 8.30
N SER A 62 16.71 1.65 8.86
CA SER A 62 17.43 0.64 8.09
C SER A 62 16.56 -0.06 7.05
N ARG A 63 17.20 -0.45 5.94
CA ARG A 63 16.58 -1.34 4.94
C ARG A 63 16.32 -2.72 5.59
N GLY A 64 15.17 -3.32 5.32
CA GLY A 64 14.80 -4.60 5.92
C GLY A 64 14.39 -4.51 7.40
N TRP A 65 14.24 -3.31 7.94
CA TRP A 65 13.87 -3.12 9.34
C TRP A 65 12.60 -3.89 9.76
N TRP A 66 11.61 -3.98 8.89
CA TRP A 66 10.39 -4.73 9.18
C TRP A 66 10.61 -6.23 9.42
N GLU A 67 11.70 -6.77 8.91
CA GLU A 67 12.13 -8.17 9.04
C GLU A 67 13.25 -8.34 10.10
N SER A 68 13.65 -7.25 10.76
CA SER A 68 14.64 -7.27 11.85
C SER A 68 14.01 -7.59 13.20
N PRO A 69 14.81 -7.98 14.22
CA PRO A 69 14.33 -8.15 15.59
C PRO A 69 13.63 -6.90 16.15
N GLU A 70 14.12 -5.70 15.84
CA GLU A 70 13.49 -4.44 16.26
C GLU A 70 12.13 -4.23 15.61
N GLY A 71 11.99 -4.53 14.30
CA GLY A 71 10.73 -4.45 13.59
C GLY A 71 9.68 -5.43 14.12
N LEU A 72 10.11 -6.64 14.50
CA LEU A 72 9.26 -7.63 15.16
C LEU A 72 8.87 -7.21 16.59
N SER A 73 9.78 -6.60 17.34
CA SER A 73 9.49 -6.02 18.66
C SER A 73 8.46 -4.87 18.56
N PHE A 74 8.58 -4.00 17.56
CA PHE A 74 7.58 -2.97 17.33
C PHE A 74 6.23 -3.55 16.91
N LEU A 75 6.21 -4.63 16.13
CA LEU A 75 4.98 -5.35 15.81
C LEU A 75 4.28 -5.85 17.08
N GLU A 76 5.01 -6.40 18.05
CA GLU A 76 4.46 -6.80 19.35
C GLU A 76 3.85 -5.61 20.11
N LYS A 77 4.49 -4.44 20.05
CA LYS A 77 3.94 -3.21 20.64
C LYS A 77 2.63 -2.78 19.97
N ARG A 78 2.54 -2.90 18.64
CA ARG A 78 1.32 -2.62 17.87
C ARG A 78 0.18 -3.57 18.24
N GLU A 79 0.44 -4.86 18.45
CA GLU A 79 -0.57 -5.83 18.91
C GLU A 79 -1.20 -5.44 20.25
N LYS A 80 -0.39 -4.90 21.15
CA LYS A 80 -0.82 -4.41 22.46
C LYS A 80 -1.49 -3.04 22.40
N ASN A 81 -1.11 -2.21 21.42
CA ASN A 81 -1.63 -0.84 21.25
C ASN A 81 -2.02 -0.55 19.81
N LEU A 82 -3.27 -0.84 19.48
CA LEU A 82 -3.83 -0.66 18.14
C LEU A 82 -3.94 0.81 17.69
N LYS A 83 -3.68 1.79 18.58
CA LYS A 83 -3.72 3.22 18.25
C LYS A 83 -2.67 3.61 17.21
N PHE A 84 -1.54 2.89 17.14
CA PHE A 84 -0.50 3.14 16.11
C PHE A 84 -1.06 2.96 14.71
N ASP A 85 -1.69 1.81 14.46
CA ASP A 85 -2.27 1.50 13.15
C ASP A 85 -3.42 2.46 12.82
N LYS A 86 -4.31 2.71 13.79
CA LYS A 86 -5.43 3.63 13.60
C LYS A 86 -4.97 5.06 13.26
N ALA A 87 -3.97 5.60 13.95
CA ALA A 87 -3.45 6.95 13.69
C ALA A 87 -2.87 7.07 12.27
N VAL A 88 -2.16 6.04 11.79
CA VAL A 88 -1.66 6.01 10.41
C VAL A 88 -2.80 5.97 9.42
N ASP A 89 -3.81 5.14 9.66
CA ASP A 89 -4.95 4.99 8.75
C ASP A 89 -5.79 6.25 8.68
N ASP A 90 -6.06 6.91 9.82
CA ASP A 90 -6.75 8.19 9.87
C ASP A 90 -5.99 9.25 9.04
N LYS A 91 -4.66 9.27 9.12
CA LYS A 91 -3.82 10.19 8.34
C LYS A 91 -3.85 9.89 6.84
N LEU A 92 -3.82 8.62 6.45
CA LEU A 92 -3.94 8.24 5.05
C LEU A 92 -5.32 8.59 4.47
N LEU A 93 -6.39 8.47 5.26
CA LEU A 93 -7.72 8.93 4.87
C LEU A 93 -7.79 10.44 4.64
N GLU A 94 -7.14 11.24 5.50
CA GLU A 94 -7.02 12.69 5.27
C GLU A 94 -6.31 13.01 3.94
N TYR A 95 -5.23 12.29 3.62
CA TYR A 95 -4.51 12.48 2.35
C TYR A 95 -5.38 12.08 1.15
N ALA A 96 -6.14 10.99 1.27
CA ALA A 96 -7.09 10.58 0.23
C ALA A 96 -8.15 11.64 -0.06
N GLN A 97 -8.67 12.31 0.98
CA GLN A 97 -9.65 13.38 0.83
C GLN A 97 -9.12 14.61 0.06
N ARG A 98 -7.81 14.86 0.16
CA ARG A 98 -7.16 15.94 -0.61
C ARG A 98 -7.02 15.60 -2.09
N GLY A 99 -7.05 14.33 -2.43
CA GLY A 99 -6.93 13.80 -3.79
C GLY A 99 -5.55 13.94 -4.43
N ASN A 100 -5.45 13.49 -5.67
CA ASN A 100 -4.20 13.42 -6.45
C ASN A 100 -3.09 12.68 -5.68
N VAL A 101 -3.46 11.51 -5.12
CA VAL A 101 -2.60 10.70 -4.25
C VAL A 101 -2.53 9.26 -4.71
N LEU A 102 -1.38 8.65 -4.45
CA LEU A 102 -1.17 7.21 -4.49
C LEU A 102 -0.80 6.72 -3.08
N LEU A 103 -1.62 5.82 -2.54
CA LEU A 103 -1.46 5.24 -1.22
C LEU A 103 -0.90 3.83 -1.32
N ASP A 104 0.22 3.58 -0.65
CA ASP A 104 0.80 2.24 -0.43
C ASP A 104 0.38 1.77 0.97
N SER A 105 -0.69 0.97 1.04
CA SER A 105 -1.26 0.58 2.32
C SER A 105 -1.95 -0.78 2.25
N TRP A 106 -1.91 -1.51 3.38
CA TRP A 106 -2.64 -2.76 3.54
C TRP A 106 -4.12 -2.55 3.88
N THR A 107 -4.47 -1.47 4.56
CA THR A 107 -5.80 -1.21 5.13
C THR A 107 -6.68 -0.34 4.25
N MET A 108 -6.08 0.62 3.54
CA MET A 108 -6.82 1.61 2.76
C MET A 108 -7.80 1.03 1.73
N PRO A 109 -7.58 -0.13 1.08
CA PRO A 109 -8.59 -0.70 0.18
C PRO A 109 -9.95 -0.95 0.83
N TRP A 110 -9.98 -1.31 2.11
CA TRP A 110 -11.22 -1.52 2.88
C TRP A 110 -11.78 -0.23 3.47
N LEU A 111 -10.91 0.73 3.82
CA LEU A 111 -11.32 1.97 4.51
C LEU A 111 -11.75 3.08 3.55
N LEU A 112 -11.23 3.11 2.33
CA LEU A 112 -11.59 4.10 1.32
C LEU A 112 -12.97 3.82 0.72
N LYS A 113 -13.83 4.84 0.69
CA LYS A 113 -15.12 4.78 0.00
C LYS A 113 -14.97 4.86 -1.52
N THR A 114 -13.97 5.59 -2.00
CA THR A 114 -13.70 5.85 -3.42
C THR A 114 -12.22 5.64 -3.74
N GLY A 115 -11.87 5.66 -5.02
CA GLY A 115 -10.50 5.47 -5.50
C GLY A 115 -10.29 4.11 -6.16
N PHE A 116 -9.25 4.03 -7.00
CA PHE A 116 -8.89 2.81 -7.71
C PHE A 116 -7.98 1.94 -6.85
N LYS A 117 -8.40 0.72 -6.55
CA LYS A 117 -7.78 -0.17 -5.58
C LYS A 117 -7.14 -1.36 -6.27
N ILE A 118 -5.84 -1.54 -6.07
CA ILE A 118 -5.01 -2.56 -6.70
C ILE A 118 -4.45 -3.49 -5.63
N TRP A 119 -4.56 -4.80 -5.84
CA TRP A 119 -3.84 -5.81 -5.08
C TRP A 119 -2.78 -6.48 -5.95
N LEU A 120 -1.54 -6.52 -5.47
CA LEU A 120 -0.48 -7.33 -6.05
C LEU A 120 -0.37 -8.65 -5.31
N LEU A 121 -0.61 -9.74 -6.04
CA LEU A 121 -0.48 -11.09 -5.55
C LEU A 121 0.90 -11.65 -5.93
N ALA A 122 1.49 -12.42 -5.05
CA ALA A 122 2.64 -13.28 -5.32
C ALA A 122 2.66 -14.42 -4.31
N SER A 123 3.11 -15.60 -4.72
CA SER A 123 3.31 -16.75 -3.83
C SER A 123 4.26 -16.40 -2.70
N ILE A 124 4.11 -17.06 -1.55
CA ILE A 124 4.98 -16.77 -0.40
C ILE A 124 6.43 -17.14 -0.70
N GLU A 125 6.66 -18.15 -1.52
CA GLU A 125 7.96 -18.59 -2.00
C GLU A 125 8.67 -17.49 -2.79
N LYS A 126 7.99 -16.91 -3.80
CA LYS A 126 8.51 -15.78 -4.58
C LYS A 126 8.78 -14.55 -3.74
N ARG A 127 7.90 -14.28 -2.78
CA ARG A 127 8.09 -13.16 -1.86
C ARG A 127 9.27 -13.37 -0.92
N ALA A 128 9.46 -14.60 -0.42
CA ALA A 128 10.62 -14.97 0.39
C ALA A 128 11.93 -14.85 -0.38
N GLU A 129 12.00 -15.30 -1.64
CA GLU A 129 13.17 -15.12 -2.53
C GLU A 129 13.52 -13.62 -2.69
N ARG A 130 12.49 -12.77 -2.94
CA ARG A 130 12.67 -11.31 -3.11
C ARG A 130 13.16 -10.64 -1.83
N VAL A 131 12.62 -11.04 -0.67
CA VAL A 131 13.02 -10.52 0.65
C VAL A 131 14.43 -11.00 1.01
N ALA A 132 14.73 -12.28 0.84
CA ALA A 132 16.04 -12.85 1.10
C ALA A 132 17.15 -12.11 0.33
N LYS A 133 16.92 -11.86 -0.98
CA LYS A 133 17.87 -11.10 -1.82
C LYS A 133 18.00 -9.64 -1.36
N ARG A 134 16.90 -8.99 -0.97
CA ARG A 134 16.90 -7.59 -0.50
C ARG A 134 17.67 -7.41 0.79
N ASP A 135 17.45 -8.31 1.76
CA ASP A 135 17.90 -8.17 3.14
C ASP A 135 19.15 -9.00 3.45
N LYS A 136 19.65 -9.77 2.45
CA LYS A 136 20.86 -10.63 2.53
C LYS A 136 20.73 -11.70 3.62
N ILE A 137 19.57 -12.34 3.71
CA ILE A 137 19.28 -13.48 4.59
C ILE A 137 18.97 -14.72 3.74
N THR A 138 18.83 -15.89 4.38
CA THR A 138 18.42 -17.10 3.64
C THR A 138 16.94 -17.05 3.25
N VAL A 139 16.57 -17.79 2.19
CA VAL A 139 15.15 -17.90 1.78
C VAL A 139 14.32 -18.55 2.89
N LYS A 140 14.90 -19.52 3.63
CA LYS A 140 14.26 -20.19 4.75
C LYS A 140 13.92 -19.19 5.86
N ASP A 141 14.87 -18.34 6.25
CA ASP A 141 14.67 -17.32 7.28
C ASP A 141 13.63 -16.27 6.82
N ALA A 142 13.74 -15.81 5.57
CA ALA A 142 12.76 -14.90 4.99
C ALA A 142 11.35 -15.47 5.01
N LEU A 143 11.18 -16.75 4.67
CA LEU A 143 9.89 -17.45 4.67
C LEU A 143 9.29 -17.50 6.08
N GLN A 144 10.10 -17.85 7.08
CA GLN A 144 9.65 -17.92 8.46
C GLN A 144 9.23 -16.55 8.99
N ILE A 145 10.06 -15.52 8.77
CA ILE A 145 9.77 -14.14 9.19
C ILE A 145 8.49 -13.62 8.53
N LEU A 146 8.31 -13.85 7.21
CA LEU A 146 7.13 -13.43 6.51
C LEU A 146 5.86 -14.08 7.08
N LYS A 147 5.87 -15.40 7.30
CA LYS A 147 4.73 -16.14 7.88
C LYS A 147 4.33 -15.58 9.25
N GLU A 148 5.31 -15.40 10.13
CA GLU A 148 5.07 -14.87 11.48
C GLU A 148 4.50 -13.44 11.42
N LYS A 149 5.17 -12.54 10.71
CA LYS A 149 4.77 -11.15 10.60
C LYS A 149 3.38 -10.99 9.98
N GLU A 150 3.08 -11.76 8.95
CA GLU A 150 1.79 -11.72 8.27
C GLU A 150 0.67 -12.22 9.15
N ALA A 151 0.86 -13.33 9.86
CA ALA A 151 -0.15 -13.87 10.78
C ALA A 151 -0.49 -12.84 11.87
N ARG A 152 0.52 -12.24 12.48
CA ARG A 152 0.36 -11.22 13.53
C ARG A 152 -0.31 -9.95 12.99
N THR A 153 0.11 -9.46 11.82
CA THR A 153 -0.51 -8.26 11.21
C THR A 153 -1.95 -8.52 10.77
N LYS A 154 -2.27 -9.71 10.23
CA LYS A 154 -3.64 -10.11 9.91
C LYS A 154 -4.53 -10.07 11.16
N ALA A 155 -4.02 -10.55 12.31
CA ALA A 155 -4.75 -10.50 13.59
C ALA A 155 -5.04 -9.07 14.03
N ILE A 156 -4.07 -8.14 13.89
CA ILE A 156 -4.26 -6.71 14.18
C ILE A 156 -5.43 -6.16 13.35
N TYR A 157 -5.41 -6.33 12.03
CA TYR A 157 -6.43 -5.74 11.16
C TYR A 157 -7.78 -6.43 11.26
N LYS A 158 -7.81 -7.74 11.53
CA LYS A 158 -9.05 -8.44 11.87
C LYS A 158 -9.70 -7.88 13.12
N LYS A 159 -8.90 -7.58 14.15
CA LYS A 159 -9.37 -6.98 15.41
C LYS A 159 -9.83 -5.54 15.23
N LEU A 160 -9.11 -4.74 14.43
CA LEU A 160 -9.42 -3.32 14.20
C LEU A 160 -10.62 -3.10 13.30
N TYR A 161 -10.72 -3.86 12.20
CA TYR A 161 -11.59 -3.53 11.08
C TYR A 161 -12.46 -4.68 10.59
N GLY A 162 -12.25 -5.90 11.08
CA GLY A 162 -13.07 -7.08 10.77
C GLY A 162 -12.76 -7.78 9.44
N PHE A 163 -11.90 -7.23 8.56
CA PHE A 163 -11.57 -7.86 7.29
C PHE A 163 -10.44 -8.90 7.40
N ASN A 164 -10.35 -9.80 6.41
CA ASN A 164 -9.29 -10.80 6.31
C ASN A 164 -8.25 -10.34 5.26
N LEU A 165 -7.13 -9.80 5.72
CA LEU A 165 -6.06 -9.32 4.85
C LEU A 165 -5.49 -10.44 3.97
N GLY A 166 -5.49 -10.24 2.63
CA GLY A 166 -4.95 -11.18 1.67
C GLY A 166 -5.84 -12.40 1.38
N GLU A 167 -7.09 -12.38 1.85
CA GLU A 167 -8.09 -13.43 1.63
C GLU A 167 -9.38 -12.87 1.03
N ASP A 168 -9.76 -11.64 1.40
CA ASP A 168 -10.91 -10.94 0.83
C ASP A 168 -10.44 -9.97 -0.24
N PHE A 169 -10.82 -10.21 -1.48
CA PHE A 169 -10.47 -9.36 -2.63
C PHE A 169 -11.65 -8.52 -3.14
N ALA A 170 -12.82 -8.59 -2.49
CA ALA A 170 -14.01 -7.84 -2.90
C ALA A 170 -13.81 -6.31 -3.06
N PRO A 171 -13.01 -5.62 -2.23
CA PRO A 171 -12.82 -4.18 -2.39
C PRO A 171 -11.90 -3.77 -3.55
N PHE A 172 -11.22 -4.72 -4.23
CA PHE A 172 -10.22 -4.41 -5.25
C PHE A 172 -10.82 -4.33 -6.65
N HIS A 173 -10.37 -3.34 -7.43
CA HIS A 173 -10.72 -3.21 -8.85
C HIS A 173 -9.78 -3.98 -9.77
N LEU A 174 -8.55 -4.27 -9.29
CA LEU A 174 -7.55 -5.07 -9.98
C LEU A 174 -6.82 -5.95 -8.97
N VAL A 175 -6.80 -7.25 -9.23
CA VAL A 175 -5.92 -8.23 -8.56
C VAL A 175 -4.97 -8.77 -9.62
N LEU A 176 -3.66 -8.55 -9.45
CA LEU A 176 -2.65 -8.95 -10.42
C LEU A 176 -1.65 -9.93 -9.78
N ASP A 177 -1.61 -11.15 -10.30
CA ASP A 177 -0.57 -12.12 -9.96
C ASP A 177 0.74 -11.71 -10.64
N THR A 178 1.81 -11.65 -9.84
CA THR A 178 3.14 -11.18 -10.27
C THR A 178 4.21 -12.27 -10.19
N ASP A 179 3.85 -13.53 -10.00
CA ASP A 179 4.82 -14.62 -9.85
C ASP A 179 5.69 -14.80 -11.10
N ASN A 180 5.07 -14.72 -12.27
CA ASN A 180 5.72 -14.91 -13.56
C ASN A 180 6.02 -13.59 -14.29
N LEU A 181 5.88 -12.44 -13.62
CA LEU A 181 6.15 -11.13 -14.19
C LEU A 181 7.34 -10.47 -13.51
N ASN A 182 8.21 -9.85 -14.30
CA ASN A 182 9.24 -8.99 -13.77
C ASN A 182 8.68 -7.59 -13.42
N ALA A 183 9.44 -6.79 -12.67
CA ALA A 183 8.98 -5.49 -12.20
C ALA A 183 8.66 -4.48 -13.34
N LYS A 184 9.28 -4.62 -14.52
CA LYS A 184 8.97 -3.76 -15.68
C LYS A 184 7.64 -4.15 -16.30
N GLU A 185 7.40 -5.44 -16.44
CA GLU A 185 6.13 -5.98 -16.97
C GLU A 185 4.95 -5.63 -16.06
N VAL A 186 5.09 -5.84 -14.74
CA VAL A 186 4.05 -5.43 -13.77
C VAL A 186 3.77 -3.93 -13.89
N PHE A 187 4.82 -3.09 -13.98
CA PHE A 187 4.65 -1.65 -14.15
C PHE A 187 3.91 -1.29 -15.43
N GLN A 188 4.19 -1.96 -16.55
CA GLN A 188 3.51 -1.74 -17.84
C GLN A 188 2.03 -2.11 -17.76
N VAL A 189 1.68 -3.27 -17.15
CA VAL A 189 0.28 -3.69 -16.93
C VAL A 189 -0.46 -2.67 -16.08
N LEU A 190 0.14 -2.22 -14.97
CA LEU A 190 -0.47 -1.22 -14.10
C LEU A 190 -0.69 0.11 -14.82
N CYS A 191 0.27 0.55 -15.63
CA CYS A 191 0.10 1.76 -16.45
C CYS A 191 -1.04 1.60 -17.45
N MET A 192 -1.11 0.49 -18.19
CA MET A 192 -2.17 0.23 -19.15
C MET A 192 -3.56 0.30 -18.49
N VAL A 193 -3.71 -0.29 -17.30
CA VAL A 193 -4.99 -0.26 -16.58
C VAL A 193 -5.30 1.15 -16.07
N ILE A 194 -4.33 1.85 -15.48
CA ILE A 194 -4.55 3.23 -14.99
C ILE A 194 -4.90 4.16 -16.15
N ASP A 195 -4.18 4.09 -17.26
CA ASP A 195 -4.40 4.95 -18.43
C ASP A 195 -5.81 4.74 -19.04
N ASN A 196 -6.32 3.48 -19.04
CA ASN A 196 -7.59 3.15 -19.69
C ASN A 196 -8.79 3.12 -18.75
N VAL A 197 -8.62 2.86 -17.47
CA VAL A 197 -9.72 2.72 -16.51
C VAL A 197 -9.84 3.94 -15.61
N VAL A 198 -8.71 4.49 -15.14
CA VAL A 198 -8.74 5.61 -14.19
C VAL A 198 -8.80 6.95 -14.90
N LEU A 199 -7.96 7.12 -15.95
CA LEU A 199 -7.82 8.41 -16.62
C LEU A 199 -8.81 8.60 -17.79
N LYS A 200 -9.20 7.53 -18.50
CA LYS A 200 -10.18 7.62 -19.61
C LYS A 200 -11.63 7.69 -19.17
N SER A 201 -11.98 7.36 -17.94
CA SER A 201 -13.35 7.54 -17.42
C SER A 201 -13.81 9.01 -17.42
N GLU A 202 -13.03 9.91 -18.03
CA GLU A 202 -13.31 11.34 -18.18
C GLU A 202 -14.07 11.67 -19.49
N ASN A 203 -14.30 10.68 -20.38
CA ASN A 203 -14.90 10.89 -21.71
C ASN A 203 -16.20 10.10 -21.96
N LEU A 204 -16.87 9.64 -20.88
CA LEU A 204 -18.21 9.05 -20.96
C LEU A 204 -19.22 9.91 -20.10
#